data_6a16d3971a4c81e4834b45b71ea01596
#
_entry.id   6a16d3971a4c81e4834b45b71ea01596
#
_cell.length_a   1.000
_cell.length_b   1.000
_cell.length_c   1.000
_cell.angle_alpha   90.00
_cell.angle_beta   90.00
_cell.angle_gamma   90.00
#
_symmetry.space_group_name_H-M   'P 1'
#
loop_
_entity.id
_entity.type
_entity.pdbx_description
1 polymer ?
#
loop_
_entity_poly.entity_id
_entity_poly.type
_entity_poly.pdbx_seq_one_letter_code
_entity_poly.pdbx_strand_id
1 'polypeptide(L)'
;TPEWPQEVWEAQVCQNIFRLRNQPSLAVWCGGNEFNPYSYGNAASMGILERNLAIFDPTRCFLRTSPDAGSMHSYPDFDPAWYKGFELIPYVAETGVHCITDPANIKQVVSPGELVDLGGMYDKNFVLEHPEFVEHFAEYNPSRVPRMLSRASHIDNMAKPALETIAEATQIGAGEFYQVMSEGVQSNYPVTTGLMPWVYKRPWPVVAAINLVDGMGQPSATYYFLKRTYEPTHVLLDIKRLLWAP
;
A
#
# COMPACT_ATOMS: atom_id res chain seq x y z
N THR A 1 13.75 13.94 -15.12
CA THR A 1 15.19 14.23 -14.98
C THR A 1 15.67 15.03 -16.16
N PRO A 2 16.63 15.98 -16.01
CA PRO A 2 17.10 16.86 -17.09
C PRO A 2 17.75 16.12 -18.27
N GLU A 3 18.11 14.87 -18.10
CA GLU A 3 18.86 14.07 -19.08
C GLU A 3 17.98 13.29 -20.07
N TRP A 4 16.66 13.24 -19.84
CA TRP A 4 15.76 12.57 -20.77
C TRP A 4 15.35 13.52 -21.90
N PRO A 5 15.46 13.11 -23.18
CA PRO A 5 14.96 13.92 -24.28
C PRO A 5 13.47 14.20 -24.07
N GLN A 6 13.12 15.47 -23.93
CA GLN A 6 11.73 15.89 -23.68
C GLN A 6 10.77 15.36 -24.75
N GLU A 7 11.24 15.26 -25.99
CA GLU A 7 10.48 14.72 -27.12
C GLU A 7 10.10 13.25 -26.94
N VAL A 8 11.01 12.44 -26.40
CA VAL A 8 10.73 11.03 -26.10
C VAL A 8 9.71 10.91 -24.97
N TRP A 9 9.87 11.73 -23.93
CA TRP A 9 8.92 11.79 -22.82
C TRP A 9 7.53 12.22 -23.29
N GLU A 10 7.44 13.28 -24.11
CA GLU A 10 6.18 13.75 -24.67
C GLU A 10 5.51 12.69 -25.55
N ALA A 11 6.26 12.01 -26.39
CA ALA A 11 5.75 10.92 -27.21
C ALA A 11 5.15 9.79 -26.35
N GLN A 12 5.82 9.40 -25.25
CA GLN A 12 5.31 8.40 -24.31
C GLN A 12 4.03 8.87 -23.61
N VAL A 13 3.97 10.12 -23.19
CA VAL A 13 2.78 10.74 -22.58
C VAL A 13 1.60 10.67 -23.55
N CYS A 14 1.78 11.11 -24.80
CA CYS A 14 0.73 11.09 -25.81
C CYS A 14 0.21 9.67 -26.08
N GLN A 15 1.12 8.70 -26.24
CA GLN A 15 0.74 7.30 -26.48
C GLN A 15 -0.08 6.74 -25.30
N ASN A 16 0.30 7.03 -24.05
CA ASN A 16 -0.45 6.59 -22.89
C ASN A 16 -1.83 7.25 -22.81
N ILE A 17 -1.93 8.56 -23.08
CA ILE A 17 -3.21 9.26 -23.14
C ILE A 17 -4.12 8.61 -24.19
N PHE A 18 -3.64 8.41 -25.42
CA PHE A 18 -4.44 7.81 -26.50
C PHE A 18 -4.91 6.39 -26.17
N ARG A 19 -4.06 5.60 -25.51
CA ARG A 19 -4.39 4.24 -25.12
C ARG A 19 -5.46 4.18 -24.01
N LEU A 20 -5.44 5.12 -23.08
CA LEU A 20 -6.22 5.04 -21.84
C LEU A 20 -7.45 5.96 -21.82
N ARG A 21 -7.46 7.08 -22.54
CA ARG A 21 -8.53 8.10 -22.46
C ARG A 21 -9.94 7.60 -22.74
N ASN A 22 -10.10 6.50 -23.47
CA ASN A 22 -11.40 5.92 -23.79
C ASN A 22 -11.84 4.83 -22.79
N GLN A 23 -11.05 4.59 -21.72
CA GLN A 23 -11.43 3.62 -20.69
C GLN A 23 -12.43 4.24 -19.72
N PRO A 24 -13.63 3.66 -19.54
CA PRO A 24 -14.66 4.23 -18.68
C PRO A 24 -14.26 4.29 -17.20
N SER A 25 -13.37 3.39 -16.77
CA SER A 25 -12.88 3.30 -15.39
C SER A 25 -11.80 4.33 -15.05
N LEU A 26 -11.24 5.03 -16.05
CA LEU A 26 -10.27 6.09 -15.81
C LEU A 26 -10.99 7.34 -15.30
N ALA A 27 -10.79 7.67 -14.03
CA ALA A 27 -11.43 8.83 -13.39
C ALA A 27 -10.54 10.07 -13.36
N VAL A 28 -9.26 9.90 -13.04
CA VAL A 28 -8.29 10.98 -12.78
C VAL A 28 -6.94 10.61 -13.38
N TRP A 29 -6.25 11.59 -13.92
CA TRP A 29 -4.85 11.49 -14.30
C TRP A 29 -3.96 11.98 -13.15
N CYS A 30 -2.87 11.26 -12.86
CA CYS A 30 -1.89 11.67 -11.87
C CYS A 30 -0.49 11.72 -12.50
N GLY A 31 0.23 12.81 -12.26
CA GLY A 31 1.53 13.06 -12.87
C GLY A 31 2.69 12.29 -12.24
N GLY A 32 2.55 11.86 -10.98
CA GLY A 32 3.58 11.10 -10.29
C GLY A 32 3.32 10.92 -8.81
N ASN A 33 4.31 10.37 -8.11
CA ASN A 33 4.18 9.96 -6.72
C ASN A 33 5.17 10.68 -5.80
N GLU A 34 4.68 11.32 -4.74
CA GLU A 34 5.44 11.86 -3.60
C GLU A 34 6.62 12.78 -3.98
N PHE A 35 6.44 13.68 -4.93
CA PHE A 35 7.47 14.63 -5.32
C PHE A 35 6.93 16.07 -5.37
N ASN A 36 7.83 17.06 -5.33
CA ASN A 36 7.45 18.45 -5.56
C ASN A 36 7.27 18.71 -7.07
N PRO A 37 6.02 18.87 -7.58
CA PRO A 37 5.76 19.03 -9.01
C PRO A 37 6.22 20.37 -9.59
N TYR A 38 6.56 21.33 -8.74
CA TYR A 38 7.00 22.67 -9.12
C TYR A 38 8.51 22.86 -9.06
N SER A 39 9.26 21.86 -8.58
CA SER A 39 10.71 21.93 -8.52
C SER A 39 11.31 21.90 -9.93
N TYR A 40 12.52 22.47 -10.07
CA TYR A 40 13.27 22.44 -11.30
C TYR A 40 13.43 21.00 -11.83
N GLY A 41 13.20 20.79 -13.10
CA GLY A 41 13.19 19.46 -13.75
C GLY A 41 11.82 18.78 -13.72
N ASN A 42 11.14 18.73 -12.58
CA ASN A 42 9.79 18.18 -12.47
C ASN A 42 8.76 19.07 -13.16
N ALA A 43 8.89 20.40 -13.01
CA ALA A 43 8.00 21.36 -13.64
C ALA A 43 7.93 21.23 -15.18
N ALA A 44 9.04 20.90 -15.81
CA ALA A 44 9.08 20.66 -17.26
C ALA A 44 8.26 19.42 -17.65
N SER A 45 8.42 18.31 -16.93
CA SER A 45 7.66 17.08 -17.14
C SER A 45 6.17 17.27 -16.89
N MET A 46 5.83 18.02 -15.82
CA MET A 46 4.43 18.35 -15.51
C MET A 46 3.81 19.25 -16.58
N GLY A 47 4.55 20.22 -17.11
CA GLY A 47 4.09 21.06 -18.22
C GLY A 47 3.78 20.27 -19.49
N ILE A 48 4.54 19.23 -19.80
CA ILE A 48 4.24 18.31 -20.90
C ILE A 48 2.93 17.55 -20.65
N LEU A 49 2.75 16.98 -19.45
CA LEU A 49 1.52 16.26 -19.07
C LEU A 49 0.31 17.18 -19.16
N GLU A 50 0.35 18.36 -18.53
CA GLU A 50 -0.77 19.31 -18.51
C GLU A 50 -1.20 19.74 -19.91
N ARG A 51 -0.22 20.13 -20.76
CA ARG A 51 -0.49 20.56 -22.12
C ARG A 51 -1.16 19.45 -22.93
N ASN A 52 -0.63 18.24 -22.88
CA ASN A 52 -1.15 17.13 -23.68
C ASN A 52 -2.49 16.61 -23.14
N LEU A 53 -2.71 16.59 -21.83
CA LEU A 53 -3.99 16.23 -21.24
C LEU A 53 -5.08 17.29 -21.59
N ALA A 54 -4.75 18.56 -21.52
CA ALA A 54 -5.69 19.62 -21.91
C ALA A 54 -6.12 19.52 -23.38
N ILE A 55 -5.28 19.00 -24.26
CA ILE A 55 -5.58 18.83 -25.69
C ILE A 55 -6.31 17.50 -25.95
N PHE A 56 -5.84 16.40 -25.38
CA PHE A 56 -6.25 15.06 -25.78
C PHE A 56 -7.25 14.38 -24.85
N ASP A 57 -7.38 14.85 -23.58
CA ASP A 57 -8.40 14.39 -22.64
C ASP A 57 -8.82 15.50 -21.65
N PRO A 58 -9.48 16.57 -22.12
CA PRO A 58 -9.83 17.74 -21.32
C PRO A 58 -10.97 17.49 -20.31
N THR A 59 -11.57 16.31 -20.33
CA THR A 59 -12.76 15.99 -19.52
C THR A 59 -12.44 15.45 -18.14
N ARG A 60 -11.20 15.01 -17.93
CA ARG A 60 -10.74 14.42 -16.65
C ARG A 60 -9.85 15.37 -15.89
N CYS A 61 -9.96 15.29 -14.56
CA CYS A 61 -9.05 16.02 -13.68
C CYS A 61 -7.62 15.51 -13.82
N PHE A 62 -6.67 16.42 -13.68
CA PHE A 62 -5.25 16.12 -13.58
C PHE A 62 -4.71 16.57 -12.23
N LEU A 63 -4.16 15.63 -11.47
CA LEU A 63 -3.39 15.89 -10.25
C LEU A 63 -1.90 15.86 -10.63
N ARG A 64 -1.15 16.89 -10.26
CA ARG A 64 0.28 16.96 -10.60
C ARG A 64 1.10 15.89 -9.89
N THR A 65 0.72 15.56 -8.67
CA THR A 65 1.35 14.51 -7.85
C THR A 65 0.32 13.84 -6.96
N SER A 66 0.66 12.71 -6.37
CA SER A 66 -0.05 12.08 -5.26
C SER A 66 0.90 12.03 -4.05
N PRO A 67 0.52 12.51 -2.84
CA PRO A 67 -0.76 13.15 -2.52
C PRO A 67 -0.83 14.61 -3.03
N ASP A 68 -2.01 15.02 -3.47
CA ASP A 68 -2.36 16.41 -3.83
C ASP A 68 -3.87 16.57 -3.87
N ALA A 69 -4.37 17.82 -3.82
CA ALA A 69 -5.76 18.21 -4.05
C ALA A 69 -6.80 17.38 -3.25
N GLY A 70 -6.51 17.08 -1.99
CA GLY A 70 -7.40 16.33 -1.09
C GLY A 70 -7.19 14.82 -1.10
N SER A 71 -6.21 14.30 -1.84
CA SER A 71 -5.74 12.92 -1.65
C SER A 71 -4.73 12.83 -0.51
N MET A 72 -4.62 11.66 0.11
CA MET A 72 -3.68 11.41 1.20
C MET A 72 -2.93 10.10 1.00
N HIS A 73 -1.63 10.11 1.37
CA HIS A 73 -0.87 8.91 1.66
C HIS A 73 -0.78 8.77 3.18
N SER A 74 -1.19 7.64 3.70
CA SER A 74 -1.23 7.42 5.14
C SER A 74 -0.92 5.98 5.52
N TYR A 75 0.00 5.84 6.46
CA TYR A 75 0.46 4.54 6.98
C TYR A 75 0.43 4.55 8.52
N PRO A 76 -0.76 4.74 9.15
CA PRO A 76 -0.89 4.81 10.61
C PRO A 76 -0.84 3.43 11.21
N ASP A 77 0.27 2.80 11.21
CA ASP A 77 0.55 1.43 11.66
C ASP A 77 0.16 1.12 13.12
N PHE A 78 -0.51 2.02 13.84
CA PHE A 78 -0.82 1.89 15.27
C PHE A 78 -2.32 1.81 15.58
N ASP A 79 -3.17 2.57 14.89
CA ASP A 79 -4.62 2.60 15.15
C ASP A 79 -5.43 2.72 13.85
N PRO A 80 -6.04 1.63 13.38
CA PRO A 80 -6.83 1.66 12.16
C PRO A 80 -8.10 2.50 12.29
N ALA A 81 -8.60 2.73 13.51
CA ALA A 81 -9.78 3.58 13.75
C ALA A 81 -9.50 5.07 13.46
N TRP A 82 -8.23 5.46 13.34
CA TRP A 82 -7.84 6.81 12.94
C TRP A 82 -8.43 7.23 11.58
N TYR A 83 -8.66 6.30 10.67
CA TYR A 83 -9.28 6.58 9.37
C TYR A 83 -10.72 7.08 9.46
N LYS A 84 -11.42 6.87 10.55
CA LYS A 84 -12.74 7.46 10.80
C LYS A 84 -12.70 8.98 10.94
N GLY A 85 -11.54 9.55 11.29
CA GLY A 85 -11.33 11.00 11.39
C GLY A 85 -11.05 11.71 10.05
N PHE A 86 -11.06 11.00 8.92
CA PHE A 86 -10.76 11.56 7.60
C PHE A 86 -11.97 12.24 6.94
N GLU A 87 -12.76 12.96 7.72
CA GLU A 87 -13.99 13.60 7.24
C GLU A 87 -13.76 14.68 6.17
N LEU A 88 -12.53 15.17 6.02
CA LEU A 88 -12.17 16.21 5.05
C LEU A 88 -11.30 15.70 3.91
N ILE A 89 -11.00 14.42 3.87
CA ILE A 89 -10.12 13.80 2.88
C ILE A 89 -10.96 13.09 1.82
N PRO A 90 -11.03 13.58 0.57
CA PRO A 90 -11.82 12.97 -0.50
C PRO A 90 -11.45 11.52 -0.79
N TYR A 91 -10.17 11.15 -0.73
CA TYR A 91 -9.75 9.75 -0.84
C TYR A 91 -8.34 9.52 -0.28
N VAL A 92 -8.10 8.29 0.17
CA VAL A 92 -6.78 7.81 0.59
C VAL A 92 -6.13 7.10 -0.60
N ALA A 93 -5.21 7.82 -1.26
CA ALA A 93 -4.61 7.37 -2.51
C ALA A 93 -3.54 6.28 -2.31
N GLU A 94 -3.01 6.17 -1.08
CA GLU A 94 -1.99 5.18 -0.76
C GLU A 94 -2.01 4.86 0.73
N THR A 95 -2.07 3.57 1.06
CA THR A 95 -2.03 3.08 2.44
C THR A 95 -1.70 1.60 2.52
N GLY A 96 -1.29 1.14 3.70
CA GLY A 96 -1.11 -0.29 3.94
C GLY A 96 -0.27 -0.62 5.14
N VAL A 97 -0.23 -1.90 5.46
CA VAL A 97 0.60 -2.47 6.53
C VAL A 97 1.28 -3.76 6.06
N HIS A 98 2.47 -4.04 6.60
CA HIS A 98 3.25 -5.22 6.25
C HIS A 98 2.64 -6.50 6.82
N CYS A 99 2.79 -7.59 6.05
CA CYS A 99 2.66 -8.97 6.52
C CYS A 99 3.69 -9.86 5.83
N ILE A 100 3.97 -11.03 6.42
CA ILE A 100 4.78 -12.08 5.80
C ILE A 100 3.94 -12.74 4.69
N THR A 101 4.54 -13.03 3.55
CA THR A 101 3.86 -13.64 2.40
C THR A 101 3.71 -15.16 2.57
N ASP A 102 3.32 -15.86 1.50
CA ASP A 102 3.09 -17.30 1.55
C ASP A 102 4.39 -18.09 1.85
N PRO A 103 4.41 -18.98 2.86
CA PRO A 103 5.58 -19.77 3.22
C PRO A 103 6.15 -20.62 2.10
N ALA A 104 5.31 -21.18 1.22
CA ALA A 104 5.79 -22.00 0.11
C ALA A 104 6.55 -21.17 -0.93
N ASN A 105 6.17 -19.91 -1.11
CA ASN A 105 6.86 -18.99 -1.99
C ASN A 105 8.16 -18.48 -1.35
N ILE A 106 8.16 -18.21 -0.06
CA ILE A 106 9.37 -17.81 0.68
C ILE A 106 10.46 -18.88 0.58
N LYS A 107 10.11 -20.14 0.78
CA LYS A 107 11.03 -21.29 0.68
C LYS A 107 11.67 -21.48 -0.70
N GLN A 108 11.18 -20.81 -1.73
CA GLN A 108 11.78 -20.85 -3.06
C GLN A 108 12.90 -19.82 -3.25
N VAL A 109 12.96 -18.81 -2.40
CA VAL A 109 13.87 -17.67 -2.57
C VAL A 109 14.78 -17.39 -1.36
N VAL A 110 14.51 -18.05 -0.24
CA VAL A 110 15.30 -17.93 0.99
C VAL A 110 15.77 -19.29 1.45
N SER A 111 17.06 -19.40 1.76
CA SER A 111 17.68 -20.62 2.27
C SER A 111 17.07 -21.06 3.61
N PRO A 112 16.88 -22.38 3.84
CA PRO A 112 16.28 -22.86 5.09
C PRO A 112 16.96 -22.39 6.37
N GLY A 113 18.28 -22.16 6.32
CA GLY A 113 19.06 -21.65 7.46
C GLY A 113 18.69 -20.24 7.91
N GLU A 114 18.09 -19.44 7.02
CA GLU A 114 17.62 -18.09 7.34
C GLU A 114 16.13 -18.04 7.74
N LEU A 115 15.42 -19.17 7.71
CA LEU A 115 13.99 -19.25 8.09
C LEU A 115 13.79 -19.64 9.56
N VAL A 116 14.73 -19.24 10.42
CA VAL A 116 14.73 -19.49 11.87
C VAL A 116 14.74 -18.17 12.62
N ASP A 117 14.32 -18.18 13.88
CA ASP A 117 14.32 -17.01 14.78
C ASP A 117 13.70 -15.72 14.19
N LEU A 118 12.71 -15.89 13.31
CA LEU A 118 12.05 -14.78 12.62
C LEU A 118 11.33 -13.80 13.57
N GLY A 119 11.05 -14.19 14.81
CA GLY A 119 10.55 -13.27 15.85
C GLY A 119 11.55 -12.17 16.20
N GLY A 120 12.83 -12.35 15.91
CA GLY A 120 13.93 -11.40 16.12
C GLY A 120 14.13 -10.36 15.00
N MET A 121 13.24 -10.25 14.02
CA MET A 121 13.41 -9.36 12.86
C MET A 121 13.69 -7.89 13.19
N TYR A 122 13.41 -7.43 14.41
CA TYR A 122 13.73 -6.05 14.84
C TYR A 122 15.12 -5.94 15.48
N ASP A 123 15.83 -7.04 15.72
CA ASP A 123 17.18 -7.01 16.25
C ASP A 123 18.15 -6.48 15.18
N LYS A 124 19.08 -5.64 15.61
CA LYS A 124 20.08 -5.04 14.72
C LYS A 124 21.01 -6.06 14.04
N ASN A 125 21.18 -7.25 14.64
CA ASN A 125 22.00 -8.32 14.08
C ASN A 125 21.24 -9.15 13.03
N PHE A 126 19.91 -9.09 13.02
CA PHE A 126 19.07 -9.86 12.11
C PHE A 126 19.47 -9.69 10.63
N VAL A 127 19.79 -8.46 10.23
CA VAL A 127 20.23 -8.15 8.85
C VAL A 127 21.52 -8.89 8.46
N LEU A 128 22.41 -9.13 9.43
CA LEU A 128 23.68 -9.83 9.19
C LEU A 128 23.52 -11.35 9.18
N GLU A 129 22.54 -11.85 9.92
CA GLU A 129 22.27 -13.28 10.09
C GLU A 129 21.29 -13.82 9.03
N HIS A 130 20.47 -12.92 8.43
CA HIS A 130 19.41 -13.26 7.48
C HIS A 130 19.47 -12.38 6.21
N PRO A 131 20.62 -12.35 5.49
CA PRO A 131 20.78 -11.44 4.35
C PRO A 131 19.82 -11.72 3.19
N GLU A 132 19.55 -12.98 2.85
CA GLU A 132 18.58 -13.34 1.79
C GLU A 132 17.17 -12.95 2.18
N PHE A 133 16.77 -13.20 3.43
CA PHE A 133 15.45 -12.82 3.93
C PHE A 133 15.26 -11.30 3.85
N VAL A 134 16.26 -10.52 4.24
CA VAL A 134 16.21 -9.05 4.23
C VAL A 134 16.24 -8.51 2.80
N GLU A 135 17.00 -9.11 1.88
CA GLU A 135 16.99 -8.73 0.47
C GLU A 135 15.59 -8.87 -0.15
N HIS A 136 14.87 -9.93 0.22
CA HIS A 136 13.49 -10.17 -0.21
C HIS A 136 12.42 -9.48 0.65
N PHE A 137 12.79 -8.76 1.70
CA PHE A 137 11.87 -7.98 2.51
C PHE A 137 11.65 -6.60 1.87
N ALA A 138 10.55 -6.43 1.18
CA ALA A 138 10.25 -5.15 0.52
C ALA A 138 10.09 -4.03 1.55
N GLU A 139 10.87 -2.96 1.38
CA GLU A 139 10.82 -1.80 2.26
C GLU A 139 11.14 -2.17 3.72
N TYR A 140 12.17 -3.02 3.93
CA TYR A 140 12.62 -3.36 5.27
C TYR A 140 12.87 -2.10 6.09
N ASN A 141 12.11 -1.95 7.14
CA ASN A 141 12.18 -0.80 8.03
C ASN A 141 12.07 -1.25 9.48
N PRO A 142 13.15 -1.13 10.27
CA PRO A 142 13.15 -1.53 11.68
C PRO A 142 12.05 -0.88 12.53
N SER A 143 11.50 0.25 12.11
CA SER A 143 10.38 0.88 12.82
C SER A 143 9.02 0.25 12.51
N ARG A 144 8.87 -0.43 11.38
CA ARG A 144 7.62 -1.07 10.96
C ARG A 144 7.51 -2.52 11.40
N VAL A 145 8.64 -3.23 11.47
CA VAL A 145 8.69 -4.64 11.91
C VAL A 145 8.09 -4.85 13.31
N PRO A 146 8.43 -4.06 14.34
CA PRO A 146 7.80 -4.23 15.66
C PRO A 146 6.28 -4.08 15.64
N ARG A 147 5.75 -3.19 14.81
CA ARG A 147 4.30 -2.99 14.66
C ARG A 147 3.61 -4.17 13.97
N MET A 148 4.26 -4.75 12.96
CA MET A 148 3.81 -5.99 12.32
C MET A 148 3.75 -7.14 13.32
N LEU A 149 4.82 -7.35 14.08
CA LEU A 149 4.89 -8.40 15.10
C LEU A 149 3.94 -8.13 16.27
N SER A 150 3.74 -6.87 16.66
CA SER A 150 2.78 -6.50 17.69
C SER A 150 1.34 -6.87 17.28
N ARG A 151 0.94 -6.62 16.04
CA ARG A 151 -0.38 -7.08 15.54
C ARG A 151 -0.47 -8.61 15.54
N ALA A 152 0.55 -9.29 15.06
CA ALA A 152 0.59 -10.75 15.04
C ALA A 152 0.55 -11.38 16.45
N SER A 153 1.10 -10.71 17.45
CA SER A 153 1.15 -11.20 18.85
C SER A 153 -0.24 -11.27 19.52
N HIS A 154 -1.26 -10.64 18.93
CA HIS A 154 -2.66 -10.82 19.38
C HIS A 154 -3.27 -12.12 18.83
N ILE A 155 -2.66 -12.72 17.84
CA ILE A 155 -3.11 -13.94 17.17
C ILE A 155 -2.36 -15.16 17.71
N ASP A 156 -1.01 -15.07 17.79
CA ASP A 156 -0.16 -16.18 18.25
C ASP A 156 1.13 -15.65 18.91
N ASN A 157 1.89 -16.55 19.53
CA ASN A 157 3.15 -16.23 20.19
C ASN A 157 4.28 -15.96 19.18
N MET A 158 4.75 -14.72 19.16
CA MET A 158 5.80 -14.25 18.23
C MET A 158 7.23 -14.33 18.81
N ALA A 159 7.47 -14.97 19.94
CA ALA A 159 8.82 -15.05 20.52
C ALA A 159 9.76 -15.93 19.69
N LYS A 160 9.28 -17.10 19.27
CA LYS A 160 10.04 -18.04 18.38
C LYS A 160 9.07 -18.75 17.44
N PRO A 161 8.40 -18.03 16.53
CA PRO A 161 7.41 -18.62 15.65
C PRO A 161 8.08 -19.44 14.55
N ALA A 162 7.45 -20.54 14.13
CA ALA A 162 7.74 -21.15 12.83
C ALA A 162 7.32 -20.21 11.69
N LEU A 163 7.89 -20.42 10.51
CA LEU A 163 7.57 -19.58 9.33
C LEU A 163 6.07 -19.56 9.03
N GLU A 164 5.41 -20.70 9.12
CA GLU A 164 3.97 -20.84 8.89
C GLU A 164 3.16 -20.03 9.91
N THR A 165 3.53 -20.12 11.18
CA THR A 165 2.85 -19.41 12.28
C THR A 165 3.00 -17.89 12.13
N ILE A 166 4.21 -17.40 11.86
CA ILE A 166 4.43 -15.95 11.71
C ILE A 166 3.76 -15.41 10.45
N ALA A 167 3.75 -16.18 9.36
CA ALA A 167 3.06 -15.79 8.13
C ALA A 167 1.55 -15.68 8.36
N GLU A 168 0.93 -16.70 8.96
CA GLU A 168 -0.50 -16.70 9.26
C GLU A 168 -0.87 -15.55 10.21
N ALA A 169 -0.18 -15.42 11.34
CA ALA A 169 -0.48 -14.41 12.33
C ALA A 169 -0.29 -12.97 11.80
N THR A 170 0.77 -12.71 11.03
CA THR A 170 0.99 -11.38 10.43
C THR A 170 -0.04 -11.07 9.36
N GLN A 171 -0.46 -12.05 8.56
CA GLN A 171 -1.48 -11.87 7.52
C GLN A 171 -2.86 -11.62 8.12
N ILE A 172 -3.25 -12.35 9.18
CA ILE A 172 -4.52 -12.13 9.88
C ILE A 172 -4.52 -10.75 10.54
N GLY A 173 -3.49 -10.42 11.32
CA GLY A 173 -3.39 -9.12 11.98
C GLY A 173 -3.37 -7.94 11.01
N ALA A 174 -2.73 -8.09 9.84
CA ALA A 174 -2.80 -7.10 8.77
C ALA A 174 -4.19 -7.05 8.13
N GLY A 175 -4.84 -8.20 7.93
CA GLY A 175 -6.19 -8.29 7.39
C GLY A 175 -7.23 -7.58 8.26
N GLU A 176 -7.21 -7.81 9.55
CA GLU A 176 -8.07 -7.11 10.52
C GLU A 176 -7.82 -5.59 10.49
N PHE A 177 -6.55 -5.18 10.39
CA PHE A 177 -6.20 -3.76 10.27
C PHE A 177 -6.79 -3.15 8.98
N TYR A 178 -6.66 -3.83 7.84
CA TYR A 178 -7.24 -3.38 6.57
C TYR A 178 -8.77 -3.31 6.61
N GLN A 179 -9.41 -4.25 7.28
CA GLN A 179 -10.86 -4.24 7.46
C GLN A 179 -11.31 -2.99 8.22
N VAL A 180 -10.76 -2.75 9.43
CA VAL A 180 -11.15 -1.60 10.26
C VAL A 180 -10.84 -0.27 9.57
N MET A 181 -9.72 -0.19 8.87
CA MET A 181 -9.32 0.96 8.08
C MET A 181 -10.31 1.24 6.94
N SER A 182 -10.65 0.22 6.16
CA SER A 182 -11.59 0.33 5.04
C SER A 182 -12.98 0.71 5.52
N GLU A 183 -13.49 0.08 6.58
CA GLU A 183 -14.77 0.42 7.19
C GLU A 183 -14.77 1.84 7.77
N GLY A 184 -13.65 2.27 8.35
CA GLY A 184 -13.47 3.66 8.81
C GLY A 184 -13.58 4.68 7.70
N VAL A 185 -12.96 4.40 6.53
CA VAL A 185 -13.08 5.25 5.35
C VAL A 185 -14.51 5.24 4.78
N GLN A 186 -15.13 4.06 4.70
CA GLN A 186 -16.51 3.92 4.20
C GLN A 186 -17.52 4.65 5.08
N SER A 187 -17.30 4.72 6.40
CA SER A 187 -18.17 5.46 7.32
C SER A 187 -18.19 6.96 7.07
N ASN A 188 -17.20 7.50 6.36
CA ASN A 188 -17.10 8.93 6.00
C ASN A 188 -17.76 9.27 4.66
N TYR A 189 -18.40 8.30 3.98
CA TYR A 189 -19.10 8.57 2.75
C TYR A 189 -20.25 9.59 2.99
N PRO A 190 -20.48 10.57 2.10
CA PRO A 190 -19.91 10.72 0.75
C PRO A 190 -18.64 11.60 0.67
N VAL A 191 -18.03 12.01 1.77
CA VAL A 191 -16.86 12.90 1.76
C VAL A 191 -15.62 12.12 1.35
N THR A 192 -15.32 11.03 2.05
CA THR A 192 -14.24 10.12 1.64
C THR A 192 -14.82 9.03 0.74
N THR A 193 -14.32 8.94 -0.48
CA THR A 193 -14.93 8.11 -1.54
C THR A 193 -14.05 6.94 -1.97
N GLY A 194 -12.84 6.83 -1.45
CA GLY A 194 -11.95 5.75 -1.85
C GLY A 194 -10.78 5.52 -0.92
N LEU A 195 -10.33 4.27 -0.90
CA LEU A 195 -9.14 3.79 -0.23
C LEU A 195 -8.39 2.88 -1.20
N MET A 196 -7.13 3.22 -1.50
CA MET A 196 -6.28 2.45 -2.41
C MET A 196 -5.11 1.84 -1.64
N PRO A 197 -5.08 0.51 -1.48
CA PRO A 197 -3.93 -0.15 -0.88
C PRO A 197 -2.68 -0.04 -1.75
N TRP A 198 -1.58 0.31 -1.16
CA TRP A 198 -0.25 0.17 -1.72
C TRP A 198 0.35 -1.16 -1.24
N VAL A 199 0.58 -2.18 -2.09
CA VAL A 199 0.25 -2.28 -3.51
C VAL A 199 -0.64 -3.51 -3.74
N TYR A 200 -1.35 -3.56 -4.87
CA TYR A 200 -2.15 -4.73 -5.19
C TYR A 200 -1.26 -5.99 -5.35
N LYS A 201 -0.20 -5.89 -6.16
CA LYS A 201 0.72 -7.01 -6.41
C LYS A 201 2.17 -6.54 -6.54
N ARG A 202 3.09 -7.24 -5.91
CA ARG A 202 4.53 -7.06 -6.14
C ARG A 202 4.99 -7.95 -7.30
N PRO A 203 5.81 -7.43 -8.23
CA PRO A 203 6.40 -8.26 -9.30
C PRO A 203 7.62 -9.09 -8.84
N TRP A 204 8.24 -8.70 -7.72
CA TRP A 204 9.39 -9.33 -7.10
C TRP A 204 8.94 -10.36 -6.05
N PRO A 205 9.59 -11.55 -5.94
CA PRO A 205 9.27 -12.49 -4.87
C PRO A 205 9.71 -11.94 -3.52
N VAL A 206 8.76 -11.45 -2.74
CA VAL A 206 8.98 -10.83 -1.44
C VAL A 206 8.63 -11.78 -0.31
N VAL A 207 9.39 -11.71 0.80
CA VAL A 207 9.11 -12.44 2.05
C VAL A 207 8.13 -11.68 2.94
N ALA A 208 8.22 -10.35 2.93
CA ALA A 208 7.28 -9.47 3.60
C ALA A 208 7.12 -8.17 2.82
N ALA A 209 5.90 -7.67 2.76
CA ALA A 209 5.59 -6.43 2.06
C ALA A 209 4.22 -5.88 2.45
N ILE A 210 3.98 -4.67 1.99
CA ILE A 210 2.63 -4.11 1.90
C ILE A 210 2.07 -4.53 0.54
N ASN A 211 1.38 -5.68 0.46
CA ASN A 211 0.76 -6.17 -0.76
C ASN A 211 -0.44 -7.06 -0.47
N LEU A 212 -1.38 -7.13 -1.40
CA LEU A 212 -2.53 -8.02 -1.31
C LEU A 212 -2.26 -9.36 -1.99
N VAL A 213 -1.44 -9.35 -3.03
CA VAL A 213 -1.01 -10.52 -3.80
C VAL A 213 0.50 -10.49 -3.92
N ASP A 214 1.16 -11.61 -3.68
CA ASP A 214 2.62 -11.71 -3.75
C ASP A 214 3.15 -11.82 -5.20
N GLY A 215 4.48 -11.86 -5.34
CA GLY A 215 5.15 -11.95 -6.64
C GLY A 215 4.81 -13.21 -7.44
N MET A 216 4.47 -14.30 -6.77
CA MET A 216 4.11 -15.59 -7.36
C MET A 216 2.60 -15.67 -7.70
N GLY A 217 1.81 -14.66 -7.33
CA GLY A 217 0.38 -14.60 -7.62
C GLY A 217 -0.51 -15.15 -6.50
N GLN A 218 0.06 -15.45 -5.33
CA GLN A 218 -0.69 -15.95 -4.18
C GLN A 218 -1.31 -14.78 -3.39
N PRO A 219 -2.64 -14.74 -3.21
CA PRO A 219 -3.28 -13.72 -2.37
C PRO A 219 -3.02 -14.01 -0.89
N SER A 220 -2.73 -12.96 -0.14
CA SER A 220 -2.63 -13.01 1.33
C SER A 220 -4.01 -12.88 1.98
N ALA A 221 -4.11 -13.12 3.30
CA ALA A 221 -5.35 -12.91 4.04
C ALA A 221 -5.89 -11.48 3.87
N THR A 222 -5.02 -10.46 3.77
CA THR A 222 -5.39 -9.06 3.55
C THR A 222 -6.28 -8.86 2.32
N TYR A 223 -6.02 -9.60 1.23
CA TYR A 223 -6.86 -9.58 0.04
C TYR A 223 -8.31 -9.97 0.35
N TYR A 224 -8.51 -11.03 1.12
CA TYR A 224 -9.85 -11.52 1.44
C TYR A 224 -10.58 -10.64 2.44
N PHE A 225 -9.87 -10.03 3.39
CA PHE A 225 -10.45 -9.05 4.29
C PHE A 225 -10.96 -7.82 3.52
N LEU A 226 -10.15 -7.25 2.63
CA LEU A 226 -10.58 -6.12 1.79
C LEU A 226 -11.67 -6.51 0.80
N LYS A 227 -11.60 -7.67 0.19
CA LYS A 227 -12.65 -8.16 -0.71
C LYS A 227 -14.01 -8.12 -0.04
N ARG A 228 -14.11 -8.57 1.23
CA ARG A 228 -15.37 -8.52 1.98
C ARG A 228 -15.85 -7.11 2.24
N THR A 229 -14.94 -6.18 2.59
CA THR A 229 -15.34 -4.79 2.84
C THR A 229 -15.74 -4.03 1.58
N TYR A 230 -15.30 -4.50 0.41
CA TYR A 230 -15.62 -3.90 -0.90
C TYR A 230 -16.80 -4.55 -1.61
N GLU A 231 -17.51 -5.47 -0.95
CA GLU A 231 -18.77 -5.99 -1.49
C GLU A 231 -19.80 -4.85 -1.66
N PRO A 232 -20.66 -4.90 -2.69
CA PRO A 232 -21.64 -3.85 -2.96
C PRO A 232 -22.58 -3.56 -1.79
N THR A 233 -22.78 -4.54 -0.91
CA THR A 233 -23.50 -4.40 0.36
C THR A 233 -22.63 -4.90 1.48
N HIS A 234 -22.22 -4.01 2.36
CA HIS A 234 -21.40 -4.33 3.52
C HIS A 234 -21.98 -3.69 4.78
N VAL A 235 -22.06 -4.48 5.85
CA VAL A 235 -22.49 -3.99 7.17
C VAL A 235 -21.26 -3.68 7.99
N LEU A 236 -21.12 -2.45 8.41
CA LEU A 236 -20.04 -2.00 9.28
C LEU A 236 -20.58 -1.53 10.64
N LEU A 237 -19.73 -1.61 11.65
CA LEU A 237 -20.05 -1.15 13.00
C LEU A 237 -19.33 0.17 13.27
N ASP A 238 -20.09 1.26 13.29
CA ASP A 238 -19.55 2.59 13.60
C ASP A 238 -19.60 2.86 15.11
N ILE A 239 -18.58 2.38 15.84
CA ILE A 239 -18.41 2.65 17.26
C ILE A 239 -17.48 3.84 17.43
N LYS A 240 -17.96 4.93 18.01
CA LYS A 240 -17.13 6.05 18.43
C LYS A 240 -16.32 5.65 19.66
N ARG A 241 -15.02 5.45 19.48
CA ARG A 241 -14.10 4.95 20.52
C ARG A 241 -14.02 5.83 21.78
N LEU A 242 -14.31 7.13 21.65
CA LEU A 242 -14.37 8.06 22.79
C LEU A 242 -15.37 7.68 23.88
N LEU A 243 -16.33 6.79 23.57
CA LEU A 243 -17.32 6.30 24.54
C LEU A 243 -16.79 5.10 25.37
N TRP A 244 -15.60 4.57 25.04
CA TRP A 244 -15.02 3.39 25.67
C TRP A 244 -13.74 3.69 26.47
N ALA A 245 -13.32 4.96 26.50
CA ALA A 245 -12.24 5.37 27.38
C ALA A 245 -12.73 5.31 28.84
N PRO A 246 -12.05 4.61 29.76
CA PRO A 246 -12.41 4.59 31.18
C PRO A 246 -12.25 5.98 31.80
#